data_cfa7fafd6f42e2842f2dd19a7d16f357
#
_entry.id   cfa7fafd6f42e2842f2dd19a7d16f357
#
_cell.length_a   1.000
_cell.length_b   1.000
_cell.length_c   1.000
_cell.angle_alpha   90.00
_cell.angle_beta   90.00
_cell.angle_gamma   90.00
#
_symmetry.space_group_name_H-M   'P 1'
#
loop_
_entity.id
_entity.type
_entity.pdbx_description
1 polymer ?
#
loop_
_entity_poly.entity_id
_entity_poly.type
_entity_poly.pdbx_seq_one_letter_code
_entity_poly.pdbx_strand_id
1 'polypeptide(L)'
;MSSKVYILGGYQTDFAQNWARNELDLFDVFKDTVHTGLNEVNLEPKDIEVAHVGNFTAELFCNQGHLGGFFVSSDPVFYSGIPASRHEAACASGSIATLAASAELELGRYNLAAVIGIEQMKNV
;
A
#
# COMPACT_ATOMS: atom_id res chain seq x y z
N MET A 1 13.72 6.54 -23.45
CA MET A 1 12.55 5.77 -23.92
C MET A 1 11.85 5.18 -22.70
N SER A 2 10.55 5.40 -22.55
CA SER A 2 9.80 4.84 -21.43
C SER A 2 9.39 3.39 -21.70
N SER A 3 9.35 2.59 -20.64
CA SER A 3 8.85 1.22 -20.70
C SER A 3 7.32 1.24 -20.50
N LYS A 4 6.65 0.21 -21.00
CA LYS A 4 5.24 0.00 -20.71
C LYS A 4 5.10 -0.48 -19.28
N VAL A 5 4.03 -0.02 -18.61
CA VAL A 5 3.70 -0.42 -17.24
C VAL A 5 2.43 -1.26 -17.26
N TYR A 6 2.44 -2.34 -16.52
CA TYR A 6 1.34 -3.30 -16.45
C TYR A 6 0.84 -3.44 -15.02
N ILE A 7 -0.46 -3.64 -14.88
CA ILE A 7 -1.07 -4.02 -13.60
C ILE A 7 -1.15 -5.55 -13.59
N LEU A 8 -0.43 -6.18 -12.66
CA LEU A 8 -0.38 -7.63 -12.55
C LEU A 8 -1.64 -8.21 -11.89
N GLY A 9 -2.28 -7.42 -11.06
CA GLY A 9 -3.47 -7.82 -10.33
C GLY A 9 -3.56 -7.07 -9.02
N GLY A 10 -4.49 -7.47 -8.16
CA GLY A 10 -4.69 -6.80 -6.89
C GLY A 10 -5.67 -7.54 -5.98
N TYR A 11 -5.92 -6.91 -4.84
CA TYR A 11 -6.84 -7.39 -3.82
C TYR A 11 -7.56 -6.21 -3.20
N GLN A 12 -8.79 -6.41 -2.81
CA GLN A 12 -9.60 -5.42 -2.11
C GLN A 12 -10.29 -6.07 -0.92
N THR A 13 -10.23 -5.43 0.25
CA THR A 13 -10.95 -5.89 1.44
C THR A 13 -12.45 -5.73 1.26
N ASP A 14 -13.22 -6.47 2.05
CA ASP A 14 -14.67 -6.32 2.10
C ASP A 14 -15.01 -5.01 2.83
N PHE A 15 -15.55 -4.04 2.11
CA PHE A 15 -15.91 -2.73 2.66
C PHE A 15 -17.08 -2.77 3.65
N ALA A 16 -17.81 -3.89 3.72
CA ALA A 16 -18.86 -4.07 4.72
C ALA A 16 -18.29 -4.37 6.12
N GLN A 17 -17.04 -4.76 6.22
CA GLN A 17 -16.40 -5.06 7.50
C GLN A 17 -16.13 -3.78 8.29
N ASN A 18 -16.35 -3.86 9.61
CA ASN A 18 -15.98 -2.80 10.53
C ASN A 18 -14.77 -3.26 11.34
N TRP A 19 -13.62 -2.70 11.05
CA TRP A 19 -12.36 -3.14 11.66
C TRP A 19 -12.35 -2.95 13.18
N ALA A 20 -12.89 -1.82 13.66
CA ALA A 20 -12.94 -1.55 15.10
C ALA A 20 -13.79 -2.61 15.83
N ARG A 21 -14.94 -3.00 15.26
CA ARG A 21 -15.79 -4.05 15.86
C ARG A 21 -15.12 -5.42 15.79
N ASN A 22 -14.27 -5.65 14.79
CA ASN A 22 -13.53 -6.90 14.66
C ASN A 22 -12.21 -6.89 15.44
N GLU A 23 -11.98 -5.84 16.25
CA GLU A 23 -10.77 -5.67 17.05
C GLU A 23 -9.48 -5.65 16.20
N LEU A 24 -9.58 -5.09 15.00
CA LEU A 24 -8.46 -4.89 14.08
C LEU A 24 -8.10 -3.40 14.05
N ASP A 25 -6.82 -3.12 14.05
CA ASP A 25 -6.34 -1.76 13.84
C ASP A 25 -5.93 -1.53 12.37
N LEU A 26 -5.54 -0.29 12.06
CA LEU A 26 -5.13 0.09 10.72
C LEU A 26 -3.95 -0.75 10.21
N PHE A 27 -3.00 -1.06 11.09
CA PHE A 27 -1.83 -1.83 10.71
C PHE A 27 -2.16 -3.30 10.44
N ASP A 28 -3.05 -3.90 11.24
CA ASP A 28 -3.49 -5.29 11.02
C ASP A 28 -4.07 -5.46 9.63
N VAL A 29 -4.96 -4.55 9.22
CA VAL A 29 -5.60 -4.60 7.91
C VAL A 29 -4.60 -4.31 6.79
N PHE A 30 -3.70 -3.35 7.00
CA PHE A 30 -2.65 -3.05 6.04
C PHE A 30 -1.78 -4.29 5.76
N LYS A 31 -1.29 -4.92 6.81
CA LYS A 31 -0.44 -6.11 6.71
C LYS A 31 -1.15 -7.26 5.99
N ASP A 32 -2.39 -7.54 6.38
CA ASP A 32 -3.18 -8.59 5.74
C ASP A 32 -3.41 -8.28 4.26
N THR A 33 -3.72 -7.03 3.93
CA THR A 33 -3.95 -6.61 2.54
C THR A 33 -2.71 -6.80 1.67
N VAL A 34 -1.53 -6.44 2.17
CA VAL A 34 -0.28 -6.63 1.43
C VAL A 34 -0.03 -8.13 1.19
N HIS A 35 -0.13 -8.94 2.23
CA HIS A 35 0.13 -10.38 2.12
C HIS A 35 -0.88 -11.05 1.18
N THR A 36 -2.16 -10.76 1.32
CA THR A 36 -3.20 -11.35 0.48
C THR A 36 -3.05 -10.90 -0.97
N GLY A 37 -2.75 -9.62 -1.19
CA GLY A 37 -2.54 -9.08 -2.54
C GLY A 37 -1.39 -9.77 -3.27
N LEU A 38 -0.29 -10.03 -2.58
CA LEU A 38 0.84 -10.77 -3.16
C LEU A 38 0.45 -12.20 -3.52
N ASN A 39 -0.26 -12.89 -2.62
CA ASN A 39 -0.71 -14.26 -2.86
C ASN A 39 -1.64 -14.35 -4.07
N GLU A 40 -2.50 -13.36 -4.28
CA GLU A 40 -3.44 -13.34 -5.42
C GLU A 40 -2.73 -13.32 -6.78
N VAL A 41 -1.52 -12.78 -6.83
CA VAL A 41 -0.73 -12.70 -8.08
C VAL A 41 0.50 -13.60 -8.07
N ASN A 42 0.59 -14.52 -7.10
CA ASN A 42 1.70 -15.47 -6.96
C ASN A 42 3.07 -14.80 -6.86
N LEU A 43 3.13 -13.65 -6.17
CA LEU A 43 4.37 -12.95 -5.87
C LEU A 43 4.75 -13.18 -4.42
N GLU A 44 6.05 -13.07 -4.16
CA GLU A 44 6.61 -13.13 -2.82
C GLU A 44 7.04 -11.75 -2.35
N PRO A 45 7.15 -11.52 -1.02
CA PRO A 45 7.63 -10.24 -0.49
C PRO A 45 8.95 -9.78 -1.11
N LYS A 46 9.88 -10.71 -1.33
CA LYS A 46 11.20 -10.39 -1.91
C LYS A 46 11.15 -9.79 -3.31
N ASP A 47 10.02 -9.91 -4.01
CA ASP A 47 9.89 -9.42 -5.37
C ASP A 47 9.63 -7.91 -5.43
N ILE A 48 9.18 -7.30 -4.33
CA ILE A 48 8.82 -5.88 -4.29
C ILE A 48 10.08 -5.03 -4.14
N GLU A 49 10.22 -4.03 -5.01
CA GLU A 49 11.37 -3.12 -5.01
C GLU A 49 11.05 -1.74 -4.47
N VAL A 50 9.79 -1.32 -4.51
CA VAL A 50 9.32 -0.02 -4.04
C VAL A 50 7.84 -0.11 -3.67
N ALA A 51 7.39 0.68 -2.70
CA ALA A 51 5.98 0.74 -2.34
C ALA A 51 5.49 2.19 -2.24
N HIS A 52 4.25 2.40 -2.64
CA HIS A 52 3.57 3.68 -2.56
C HIS A 52 2.22 3.47 -1.86
N VAL A 53 1.99 4.23 -0.80
CA VAL A 53 0.75 4.14 -0.01
C VAL A 53 -0.09 5.38 -0.25
N GLY A 54 -1.33 5.19 -0.67
CA GLY A 54 -2.32 6.25 -0.78
C GLY A 54 -3.16 6.30 0.49
N ASN A 55 -3.18 7.44 1.18
CA ASN A 55 -3.98 7.62 2.38
C ASN A 55 -4.26 9.10 2.62
N PHE A 56 -5.46 9.41 3.09
CA PHE A 56 -5.88 10.78 3.38
C PHE A 56 -5.93 11.07 4.88
N THR A 57 -6.60 10.23 5.68
CA THR A 57 -7.08 10.64 7.01
C THR A 57 -6.54 9.83 8.18
N ALA A 58 -5.44 9.11 8.02
CA ALA A 58 -4.93 8.27 9.10
C ALA A 58 -4.56 9.08 10.36
N GLU A 59 -4.03 10.28 10.21
CA GLU A 59 -3.72 11.15 11.35
C GLU A 59 -4.98 11.56 12.12
N LEU A 60 -6.09 11.81 11.41
CA LEU A 60 -7.32 12.29 12.03
C LEU A 60 -8.08 11.18 12.77
N PHE A 61 -8.14 9.99 12.21
CA PHE A 61 -8.95 8.90 12.76
C PHE A 61 -8.15 7.88 13.55
N CYS A 62 -6.87 7.72 13.24
CA CYS A 62 -6.03 6.66 13.81
C CYS A 62 -4.79 7.20 14.54
N ASN A 63 -4.58 8.52 14.58
CA ASN A 63 -3.37 9.14 15.15
C ASN A 63 -2.09 8.56 14.54
N GLN A 64 -2.12 8.22 13.25
CA GLN A 64 -1.01 7.53 12.59
C GLN A 64 -0.53 8.29 11.37
N GLY A 65 0.72 8.73 11.41
CA GLY A 65 1.45 9.21 10.24
C GLY A 65 2.39 8.15 9.71
N HIS A 66 3.26 8.54 8.78
CA HIS A 66 4.34 7.71 8.25
C HIS A 66 3.85 6.34 7.73
N LEU A 67 2.79 6.34 6.93
CA LEU A 67 2.23 5.08 6.45
C LEU A 67 3.14 4.32 5.47
N GLY A 68 4.11 5.00 4.86
CA GLY A 68 5.16 4.29 4.13
C GLY A 68 5.89 3.29 5.02
N GLY A 69 6.11 3.63 6.28
CA GLY A 69 6.72 2.74 7.26
C GLY A 69 5.89 1.49 7.56
N PHE A 70 4.57 1.56 7.41
CA PHE A 70 3.71 0.38 7.54
C PHE A 70 4.10 -0.73 6.56
N PHE A 71 4.46 -0.36 5.34
CA PHE A 71 4.88 -1.35 4.35
C PHE A 71 6.10 -2.12 4.85
N VAL A 72 7.12 -1.41 5.29
CA VAL A 72 8.34 -2.05 5.81
C VAL A 72 8.02 -2.89 7.06
N SER A 73 7.20 -2.36 7.96
CA SER A 73 6.82 -3.07 9.20
C SER A 73 5.97 -4.31 8.94
N SER A 74 5.28 -4.38 7.80
CA SER A 74 4.44 -5.54 7.47
C SER A 74 5.24 -6.82 7.25
N ASP A 75 6.51 -6.70 6.82
CA ASP A 75 7.45 -7.81 6.72
C ASP A 75 8.88 -7.28 6.80
N PRO A 76 9.40 -7.00 8.00
CA PRO A 76 10.72 -6.36 8.16
C PRO A 76 11.88 -7.18 7.59
N VAL A 77 11.72 -8.50 7.50
CA VAL A 77 12.77 -9.38 6.98
C VAL A 77 13.02 -9.09 5.49
N PHE A 78 11.96 -8.94 4.71
CA PHE A 78 12.07 -8.75 3.25
C PHE A 78 12.03 -7.29 2.85
N TYR A 79 11.36 -6.41 3.61
CA TYR A 79 11.15 -5.02 3.21
C TYR A 79 12.13 -4.03 3.83
N SER A 80 13.05 -4.48 4.68
CA SER A 80 14.10 -3.61 5.20
C SER A 80 14.94 -3.04 4.05
N GLY A 81 15.02 -1.72 3.98
CA GLY A 81 15.72 -1.02 2.91
C GLY A 81 14.90 -0.77 1.64
N ILE A 82 13.67 -1.26 1.56
CA ILE A 82 12.77 -0.98 0.43
C ILE A 82 12.22 0.45 0.58
N PRO A 83 12.38 1.32 -0.43
CA PRO A 83 11.78 2.66 -0.38
C PRO A 83 10.26 2.56 -0.36
N ALA A 84 9.65 3.30 0.57
CA ALA A 84 8.21 3.36 0.67
C ALA A 84 7.79 4.76 1.08
N SER A 85 6.73 5.29 0.48
CA SER A 85 6.23 6.63 0.75
C SER A 85 4.72 6.66 0.76
N ARG A 86 4.18 7.66 1.47
CA ARG A 86 2.74 7.94 1.50
C ARG A 86 2.44 9.13 0.60
N HIS A 87 1.34 9.03 -0.14
CA HIS A 87 0.81 10.09 -1.01
C HIS A 87 -0.58 10.50 -0.54
N GLU A 88 -0.83 11.78 -0.51
CA GLU A 88 -2.12 12.31 -0.10
C GLU A 88 -2.63 13.31 -1.15
N ALA A 89 -3.85 13.07 -1.61
CA ALA A 89 -4.60 13.95 -2.50
C ALA A 89 -6.11 13.75 -2.26
N ALA A 90 -6.51 13.72 -0.99
CA ALA A 90 -7.88 13.43 -0.57
C ALA A 90 -8.39 12.13 -1.23
N CYS A 91 -9.53 12.19 -1.92
CA CYS A 91 -10.12 11.02 -2.59
C CYS A 91 -9.24 10.46 -3.72
N ALA A 92 -8.29 11.24 -4.22
CA ALA A 92 -7.36 10.84 -5.29
C ALA A 92 -6.02 10.31 -4.79
N SER A 93 -5.89 10.04 -3.49
CA SER A 93 -4.61 9.60 -2.89
C SER A 93 -4.09 8.32 -3.55
N GLY A 94 -4.95 7.34 -3.78
CA GLY A 94 -4.56 6.10 -4.46
C GLY A 94 -4.15 6.32 -5.91
N SER A 95 -4.81 7.25 -6.60
CA SER A 95 -4.46 7.59 -7.98
C SER A 95 -3.09 8.24 -8.07
N ILE A 96 -2.79 9.17 -7.16
CA ILE A 96 -1.46 9.82 -7.11
C ILE A 96 -0.37 8.81 -6.75
N ALA A 97 -0.63 7.89 -5.83
CA ALA A 97 0.31 6.81 -5.51
C ALA A 97 0.58 5.94 -6.74
N THR A 98 -0.44 5.60 -7.50
CA THR A 98 -0.32 4.82 -8.73
C THR A 98 0.50 5.56 -9.79
N LEU A 99 0.27 6.86 -9.96
CA LEU A 99 1.03 7.67 -10.91
C LEU A 99 2.51 7.76 -10.51
N ALA A 100 2.81 7.90 -9.23
CA ALA A 100 4.18 7.92 -8.74
C ALA A 100 4.90 6.58 -9.02
N ALA A 101 4.25 5.47 -8.73
CA ALA A 101 4.78 4.14 -9.04
C ALA A 101 5.00 3.96 -10.54
N SER A 102 4.02 4.36 -11.36
CA SER A 102 4.12 4.27 -12.82
C SER A 102 5.32 5.04 -13.37
N ALA A 103 5.55 6.25 -12.87
CA ALA A 103 6.67 7.08 -13.31
C ALA A 103 8.02 6.38 -13.06
N GLU A 104 8.19 5.76 -11.89
CA GLU A 104 9.41 5.04 -11.56
C GLU A 104 9.62 3.79 -12.43
N LEU A 105 8.52 3.07 -12.70
CA LEU A 105 8.57 1.89 -13.57
C LEU A 105 8.84 2.28 -15.03
N GLU A 106 8.20 3.35 -15.52
CA GLU A 106 8.46 3.85 -16.87
C GLU A 106 9.90 4.30 -17.06
N LEU A 107 10.48 4.92 -16.05
CA LEU A 107 11.89 5.34 -16.06
C LEU A 107 12.85 4.14 -15.99
N GLY A 108 12.39 2.99 -15.56
CA GLY A 108 13.23 1.81 -15.36
C GLY A 108 14.01 1.81 -14.05
N ARG A 109 13.61 2.68 -13.09
CA ARG A 109 14.25 2.70 -11.77
C ARG A 109 14.00 1.41 -11.01
N TYR A 110 12.79 0.89 -11.12
CA TYR A 110 12.34 -0.37 -10.50
C TYR A 110 11.59 -1.20 -11.52
N ASN A 111 11.51 -2.49 -11.27
CA ASN A 111 10.79 -3.44 -12.13
C ASN A 111 9.44 -3.85 -11.53
N LEU A 112 9.28 -3.76 -10.20
CA LEU A 112 8.05 -4.15 -9.53
C LEU A 112 7.76 -3.22 -8.36
N ALA A 113 6.57 -2.64 -8.39
CA ALA A 113 6.09 -1.73 -7.36
C ALA A 113 4.80 -2.26 -6.73
N ALA A 114 4.64 -2.05 -5.44
CA ALA A 114 3.38 -2.25 -4.74
C ALA A 114 2.71 -0.88 -4.53
N VAL A 115 1.39 -0.82 -4.79
CA VAL A 115 0.59 0.36 -4.50
C VAL A 115 -0.54 -0.08 -3.57
N ILE A 116 -0.64 0.56 -2.41
CA ILE A 116 -1.62 0.21 -1.38
C ILE A 116 -2.45 1.45 -1.05
N GLY A 117 -3.76 1.35 -1.17
CA GLY A 117 -4.69 2.35 -0.66
C GLY A 117 -5.30 1.87 0.65
N ILE A 118 -5.36 2.74 1.64
CA ILE A 118 -5.97 2.40 2.93
C ILE A 118 -6.60 3.62 3.57
N GLU A 119 -7.81 3.46 4.10
CA GLU A 119 -8.51 4.46 4.91
C GLU A 119 -9.31 3.79 6.00
N GLN A 120 -9.30 4.40 7.17
CA GLN A 120 -10.22 4.04 8.24
C GLN A 120 -10.84 5.31 8.79
N MET A 121 -12.04 5.62 8.33
CA MET A 121 -12.78 6.82 8.75
C MET A 121 -13.83 6.51 9.82
N LYS A 122 -13.79 5.31 10.40
CA LYS A 122 -14.73 4.84 11.39
C LYS A 122 -14.02 3.95 12.38
N ASN A 123 -13.95 4.39 13.62
CA ASN A 123 -13.22 3.71 14.69
C ASN A 123 -14.10 3.35 15.90
N VAL A 124 -15.41 3.20 15.65
CA VAL A 124 -16.39 2.77 16.64
C VAL A 124 -17.31 1.68 16.08
#